data_627737983ec98b36cd6264c9edb18f07
#
_entry.id   627737983ec98b36cd6264c9edb18f07
#
_cell.length_a   1.000
_cell.length_b   1.000
_cell.length_c   1.000
_cell.angle_alpha   90.00
_cell.angle_beta   90.00
_cell.angle_gamma   90.00
#
_symmetry.space_group_name_H-M   'P 1'
#
loop_
_entity.id
_entity.type
_entity.pdbx_description
1 polymer ?
#
loop_
_entity_poly.entity_id
_entity_poly.type
_entity_poly.pdbx_seq_one_letter_code
_entity_poly.pdbx_strand_id
1 'polypeptide(L)'
;MSGRTIQGEIISPGQTVGTLCVFTAKMTGAAELPGGTSAEPEAEAERFRQGTQALAEEMRKTVERLEEQSMSAEADIVRAHVAMLQDPEFHRQVHDRIEQACHVAERAVELVLSETAELMAASDDEAMAQRAGDFRDLAGQLKARLAGEEGDLGDCLQGAEAPILAAEELLPSTVLRARQAGVRGFVVAQGTGLSHGAILAKSFGLPALRIGSLDSLGPAAGQPVLLHADAGKLIIEPDESDRRLVRVPPSDEIGGHESIPAKVWLSVVDPQQLDGIDWTGVEGIGLYRTEILFMQHSYDFPGEEEQTRAYRRLFEAAGQRPVVIRTADLGADKPVAHMTFGPQQNPYLGLRAHRIFLFHPEILVTQVRAVLRAAAGEHRLRLMFPMLET
;
A
#
# COMPACT_ATOMS: atom_id res chain seq x y z
N MET A 1 -21.11 25.16 -15.05
CA MET A 1 -20.72 25.59 -13.67
C MET A 1 -19.50 24.77 -13.32
N SER A 2 -18.40 25.40 -12.92
CA SER A 2 -17.19 24.61 -12.53
C SER A 2 -17.51 23.79 -11.29
N GLY A 3 -17.09 22.54 -11.26
CA GLY A 3 -17.26 21.63 -10.14
C GLY A 3 -16.66 22.20 -8.85
N ARG A 4 -17.15 21.77 -7.71
CA ARG A 4 -16.60 22.17 -6.40
C ARG A 4 -15.26 21.52 -6.19
N THR A 5 -14.20 22.32 -6.00
CA THR A 5 -12.84 21.82 -5.78
C THR A 5 -12.48 21.82 -4.30
N ILE A 6 -11.96 20.70 -3.82
CA ILE A 6 -11.37 20.52 -2.48
C ILE A 6 -9.88 20.34 -2.63
N GLN A 7 -9.09 21.11 -1.88
CA GLN A 7 -7.63 20.95 -1.82
C GLN A 7 -7.25 19.91 -0.77
N GLY A 8 -6.20 19.15 -1.04
CA GLY A 8 -5.71 18.14 -0.13
C GLY A 8 -4.22 17.90 -0.29
N GLU A 9 -3.67 17.09 0.60
CA GLU A 9 -2.28 16.67 0.58
C GLU A 9 -2.15 15.33 -0.13
N ILE A 10 -1.12 15.21 -0.94
CA ILE A 10 -0.87 14.01 -1.76
C ILE A 10 -0.35 12.88 -0.87
N ILE A 11 -1.09 11.78 -0.81
CA ILE A 11 -0.64 10.53 -0.19
C ILE A 11 -0.04 9.61 -1.25
N SER A 12 -0.75 9.37 -2.34
CA SER A 12 -0.30 8.58 -3.48
C SER A 12 -0.60 9.34 -4.77
N PRO A 13 0.37 9.50 -5.68
CA PRO A 13 0.18 10.25 -6.91
C PRO A 13 -0.76 9.51 -7.89
N GLY A 14 -1.24 10.23 -8.87
CA GLY A 14 -2.10 9.72 -9.94
C GLY A 14 -3.41 10.50 -10.07
N GLN A 15 -4.21 10.07 -11.02
CA GLN A 15 -5.51 10.70 -11.28
C GLN A 15 -6.53 9.68 -11.75
N THR A 16 -7.78 9.87 -11.36
CA THR A 16 -8.89 9.01 -11.76
C THR A 16 -10.22 9.73 -11.68
N VAL A 17 -11.16 9.32 -12.52
CA VAL A 17 -12.57 9.77 -12.44
C VAL A 17 -13.41 8.58 -12.00
N GLY A 18 -14.38 8.83 -11.15
CA GLY A 18 -15.27 7.79 -10.68
C GLY A 18 -16.38 8.32 -9.78
N THR A 19 -17.11 7.41 -9.17
CA THR A 19 -18.17 7.71 -8.22
C THR A 19 -17.61 7.75 -6.80
N LEU A 20 -17.88 8.82 -6.06
CA LEU A 20 -17.45 8.95 -4.66
C LEU A 20 -18.30 8.05 -3.75
N CYS A 21 -17.66 7.11 -3.09
CA CYS A 21 -18.27 6.23 -2.10
C CYS A 21 -17.72 6.60 -0.72
N VAL A 22 -18.58 7.02 0.20
CA VAL A 22 -18.15 7.38 1.56
C VAL A 22 -18.27 6.16 2.46
N PHE A 23 -17.14 5.61 2.81
CA PHE A 23 -17.01 4.53 3.77
C PHE A 23 -16.77 5.13 5.16
N THR A 24 -17.85 5.37 5.87
CA THR A 24 -17.77 5.44 7.31
C THR A 24 -17.72 3.98 7.76
N ALA A 25 -16.51 3.46 8.11
CA ALA A 25 -16.52 2.39 9.08
C ALA A 25 -17.44 2.89 10.15
N LYS A 26 -18.64 2.32 10.28
CA LYS A 26 -19.39 2.47 11.49
C LYS A 26 -18.39 2.00 12.55
N MET A 27 -17.67 2.98 13.12
CA MET A 27 -17.25 2.76 14.48
C MET A 27 -18.59 2.50 15.17
N THR A 28 -18.94 1.23 15.31
CA THR A 28 -19.86 0.76 16.33
C THR A 28 -19.13 1.00 17.66
N GLY A 29 -18.79 2.25 17.82
CA GLY A 29 -18.25 2.85 18.97
C GLY A 29 -19.25 3.88 19.37
N ALA A 30 -19.60 3.95 20.59
CA ALA A 30 -20.45 4.89 21.28
C ALA A 30 -21.98 4.83 20.98
N ALA A 31 -22.53 4.06 20.08
CA ALA A 31 -23.82 3.48 20.35
C ALA A 31 -23.58 2.43 21.41
N GLU A 32 -23.87 2.79 22.67
CA GLU A 32 -23.88 1.96 23.86
C GLU A 32 -24.12 0.49 23.49
N LEU A 33 -23.00 -0.29 23.41
CA LEU A 33 -23.15 -1.73 23.58
C LEU A 33 -23.93 -1.89 24.87
N PRO A 34 -25.09 -2.56 24.93
CA PRO A 34 -25.91 -2.61 26.11
C PRO A 34 -25.05 -3.12 27.26
N GLY A 35 -24.62 -2.20 28.13
CA GLY A 35 -23.88 -2.47 29.34
C GLY A 35 -22.40 -2.80 29.24
N GLY A 36 -21.80 -3.11 28.08
CA GLY A 36 -20.35 -3.42 27.92
C GLY A 36 -19.79 -4.58 28.74
N THR A 37 -20.64 -5.23 29.54
CA THR A 37 -20.29 -6.31 30.47
C THR A 37 -21.11 -7.56 30.18
N SER A 38 -20.46 -8.74 30.26
CA SER A 38 -21.09 -10.05 30.09
C SER A 38 -21.29 -10.71 31.46
N ALA A 39 -22.38 -11.44 31.61
CA ALA A 39 -22.59 -12.32 32.74
C ALA A 39 -21.87 -13.68 32.61
N GLU A 40 -21.28 -13.96 31.45
CA GLU A 40 -20.62 -15.22 31.08
C GLU A 40 -19.20 -14.99 30.57
N PRO A 41 -18.22 -14.63 31.43
CA PRO A 41 -16.85 -14.32 30.99
C PRO A 41 -16.17 -15.47 30.23
N GLU A 42 -16.43 -16.72 30.61
CA GLU A 42 -15.85 -17.89 29.96
C GLU A 42 -16.32 -18.00 28.48
N ALA A 43 -17.60 -17.70 28.21
CA ALA A 43 -18.14 -17.70 26.85
C ALA A 43 -17.52 -16.56 26.00
N GLU A 44 -17.31 -15.38 26.60
CA GLU A 44 -16.68 -14.26 25.95
C GLU A 44 -15.19 -14.52 25.64
N ALA A 45 -14.46 -15.15 26.55
CA ALA A 45 -13.09 -15.59 26.37
C ALA A 45 -12.96 -16.60 25.22
N GLU A 46 -13.90 -17.53 25.10
CA GLU A 46 -13.94 -18.51 24.02
C GLU A 46 -14.30 -17.84 22.69
N ARG A 47 -15.24 -16.88 22.66
CA ARG A 47 -15.56 -16.06 21.47
C ARG A 47 -14.32 -15.30 20.99
N PHE A 48 -13.60 -14.65 21.90
CA PHE A 48 -12.35 -13.95 21.60
C PHE A 48 -11.32 -14.89 20.98
N ARG A 49 -11.09 -16.06 21.60
CA ARG A 49 -10.12 -17.04 21.11
C ARG A 49 -10.46 -17.52 19.69
N GLN A 50 -11.73 -17.86 19.44
CA GLN A 50 -12.21 -18.31 18.13
C GLN A 50 -12.11 -17.19 17.08
N GLY A 51 -12.54 -15.98 17.41
CA GLY A 51 -12.47 -14.82 16.53
C GLY A 51 -11.04 -14.46 16.13
N THR A 52 -10.13 -14.46 17.09
CA THR A 52 -8.70 -14.18 16.85
C THR A 52 -8.06 -15.25 15.99
N GLN A 53 -8.33 -16.53 16.25
CA GLN A 53 -7.82 -17.65 15.45
C GLN A 53 -8.33 -17.59 14.01
N ALA A 54 -9.63 -17.33 13.83
CA ALA A 54 -10.24 -17.24 12.49
C ALA A 54 -9.67 -16.07 11.68
N LEU A 55 -9.51 -14.90 12.32
CA LEU A 55 -8.92 -13.72 11.65
C LEU A 55 -7.46 -13.97 11.28
N ALA A 56 -6.67 -14.57 12.17
CA ALA A 56 -5.28 -14.90 11.89
C ALA A 56 -5.14 -15.89 10.72
N GLU A 57 -6.04 -16.85 10.60
CA GLU A 57 -6.04 -17.80 9.48
C GLU A 57 -6.40 -17.13 8.15
N GLU A 58 -7.37 -16.22 8.14
CA GLU A 58 -7.74 -15.44 6.95
C GLU A 58 -6.57 -14.54 6.49
N MET A 59 -5.91 -13.90 7.46
CA MET A 59 -4.72 -13.08 7.18
C MET A 59 -3.56 -13.92 6.62
N ARG A 60 -3.33 -15.14 7.10
CA ARG A 60 -2.30 -16.03 6.53
C ARG A 60 -2.58 -16.38 5.08
N LYS A 61 -3.83 -16.67 4.72
CA LYS A 61 -4.23 -16.91 3.32
C LYS A 61 -4.01 -15.66 2.45
N THR A 62 -4.18 -14.48 3.05
CA THR A 62 -3.89 -13.22 2.35
C THR A 62 -2.38 -13.05 2.15
N VAL A 63 -1.56 -13.39 3.13
CA VAL A 63 -0.09 -13.43 3.01
C VAL A 63 0.34 -14.35 1.88
N GLU A 64 -0.13 -15.60 1.87
CA GLU A 64 0.19 -16.59 0.81
C GLU A 64 -0.16 -16.05 -0.58
N ARG A 65 -1.34 -15.44 -0.73
CA ARG A 65 -1.78 -14.85 -2.00
C ARG A 65 -0.89 -13.67 -2.45
N LEU A 66 -0.50 -12.81 -1.51
CA LEU A 66 0.39 -11.70 -1.81
C LEU A 66 1.79 -12.19 -2.19
N GLU A 67 2.30 -13.23 -1.53
CA GLU A 67 3.57 -13.87 -1.87
C GLU A 67 3.54 -14.52 -3.26
N GLU A 68 2.45 -15.21 -3.62
CA GLU A 68 2.25 -15.76 -4.98
C GLU A 68 2.27 -14.66 -6.05
N GLN A 69 1.80 -13.47 -5.70
CA GLN A 69 1.84 -12.29 -6.57
C GLN A 69 3.18 -11.55 -6.52
N SER A 70 4.19 -12.07 -5.82
CA SER A 70 5.50 -11.43 -5.59
C SER A 70 5.42 -10.08 -4.87
N MET A 71 4.42 -9.91 -4.00
CA MET A 71 4.14 -8.73 -3.21
C MET A 71 4.62 -8.94 -1.77
N SER A 72 5.92 -9.11 -1.60
CA SER A 72 6.52 -9.51 -0.30
C SER A 72 6.40 -8.43 0.77
N ALA A 73 6.52 -7.15 0.40
CA ALA A 73 6.37 -6.06 1.37
C ALA A 73 4.94 -5.93 1.90
N GLU A 74 3.96 -6.10 1.02
CA GLU A 74 2.55 -6.11 1.37
C GLU A 74 2.22 -7.33 2.25
N ALA A 75 2.82 -8.49 1.93
CA ALA A 75 2.74 -9.68 2.75
C ALA A 75 3.34 -9.47 4.14
N ASP A 76 4.47 -8.73 4.26
CA ASP A 76 5.11 -8.42 5.55
C ASP A 76 4.22 -7.55 6.45
N ILE A 77 3.48 -6.60 5.89
CA ILE A 77 2.51 -5.79 6.65
C ILE A 77 1.43 -6.70 7.25
N VAL A 78 0.84 -7.57 6.43
CA VAL A 78 -0.20 -8.50 6.92
C VAL A 78 0.38 -9.51 7.90
N ARG A 79 1.61 -9.97 7.69
CA ARG A 79 2.32 -10.88 8.60
C ARG A 79 2.57 -10.26 9.98
N ALA A 80 2.85 -8.95 10.02
CA ALA A 80 2.97 -8.22 11.29
C ALA A 80 1.65 -8.22 12.05
N HIS A 81 0.50 -8.05 11.38
CA HIS A 81 -0.83 -8.15 12.01
C HIS A 81 -1.08 -9.56 12.54
N VAL A 82 -0.69 -10.60 11.80
CA VAL A 82 -0.79 -12.00 12.30
C VAL A 82 0.05 -12.19 13.57
N ALA A 83 1.26 -11.63 13.61
CA ALA A 83 2.12 -11.70 14.79
C ALA A 83 1.50 -10.97 16.00
N MET A 84 0.89 -9.80 15.79
CA MET A 84 0.16 -9.07 16.85
C MET A 84 -1.02 -9.87 17.39
N LEU A 85 -1.81 -10.52 16.51
CA LEU A 85 -2.92 -11.38 16.91
C LEU A 85 -2.48 -12.61 17.72
N GLN A 86 -1.24 -13.05 17.55
CA GLN A 86 -0.66 -14.21 18.22
C GLN A 86 0.18 -13.86 19.44
N ASP A 87 0.30 -12.55 19.76
CA ASP A 87 1.08 -12.11 20.91
C ASP A 87 0.46 -12.61 22.24
N PRO A 88 1.18 -13.40 23.03
CA PRO A 88 0.68 -13.88 24.31
C PRO A 88 0.30 -12.76 25.27
N GLU A 89 0.98 -11.62 25.23
CA GLU A 89 0.70 -10.49 26.09
C GLU A 89 -0.63 -9.82 25.71
N PHE A 90 -0.90 -9.67 24.40
CA PHE A 90 -2.20 -9.21 23.90
C PHE A 90 -3.32 -10.12 24.40
N HIS A 91 -3.17 -11.44 24.27
CA HIS A 91 -4.16 -12.40 24.73
C HIS A 91 -4.38 -12.29 26.25
N ARG A 92 -3.31 -12.18 27.03
CA ARG A 92 -3.39 -12.03 28.48
C ARG A 92 -4.16 -10.77 28.87
N GLN A 93 -3.85 -9.62 28.27
CA GLN A 93 -4.49 -8.34 28.57
C GLN A 93 -6.00 -8.36 28.24
N VAL A 94 -6.37 -8.91 27.08
CA VAL A 94 -7.79 -9.05 26.71
C VAL A 94 -8.51 -10.00 27.68
N HIS A 95 -7.89 -11.12 28.04
CA HIS A 95 -8.45 -12.07 28.96
C HIS A 95 -8.68 -11.47 30.38
N ASP A 96 -7.69 -10.70 30.86
CA ASP A 96 -7.82 -9.96 32.14
C ASP A 96 -9.02 -8.99 32.11
N ARG A 97 -9.26 -8.28 30.99
CA ARG A 97 -10.42 -7.38 30.84
C ARG A 97 -11.75 -8.13 30.78
N ILE A 98 -11.78 -9.32 30.19
CA ILE A 98 -12.97 -10.16 30.14
C ILE A 98 -13.27 -10.74 31.51
N GLU A 99 -12.29 -11.35 32.20
CA GLU A 99 -12.51 -12.05 33.45
C GLU A 99 -12.67 -11.12 34.65
N GLN A 100 -11.80 -10.10 34.79
CA GLN A 100 -11.77 -9.26 35.98
C GLN A 100 -12.76 -8.09 35.91
N ALA A 101 -12.95 -7.51 34.69
CA ALA A 101 -13.85 -6.40 34.49
C ALA A 101 -15.19 -6.80 33.84
N CYS A 102 -15.39 -8.11 33.58
CA CYS A 102 -16.59 -8.66 32.94
C CYS A 102 -16.96 -7.99 31.60
N HIS A 103 -15.98 -7.50 30.86
CA HIS A 103 -16.25 -6.89 29.53
C HIS A 103 -16.62 -7.96 28.51
N VAL A 104 -17.49 -7.59 27.57
CA VAL A 104 -17.69 -8.39 26.35
C VAL A 104 -16.41 -8.36 25.51
N ALA A 105 -16.18 -9.40 24.70
CA ALA A 105 -14.95 -9.57 23.95
C ALA A 105 -14.61 -8.36 23.06
N GLU A 106 -15.58 -7.78 22.39
CA GLU A 106 -15.41 -6.58 21.52
C GLU A 106 -14.89 -5.38 22.32
N ARG A 107 -15.43 -5.17 23.52
CA ARG A 107 -15.02 -4.05 24.38
C ARG A 107 -13.62 -4.26 24.95
N ALA A 108 -13.30 -5.49 25.37
CA ALA A 108 -11.97 -5.84 25.88
C ALA A 108 -10.90 -5.62 24.79
N VAL A 109 -11.15 -6.09 23.56
CA VAL A 109 -10.26 -5.88 22.39
C VAL A 109 -10.08 -4.40 22.09
N GLU A 110 -11.19 -3.63 22.07
CA GLU A 110 -11.14 -2.20 21.81
C GLU A 110 -10.25 -1.47 22.82
N LEU A 111 -10.45 -1.72 24.11
CA LEU A 111 -9.68 -1.08 25.16
C LEU A 111 -8.18 -1.37 25.04
N VAL A 112 -7.80 -2.64 24.88
CA VAL A 112 -6.39 -3.05 24.82
C VAL A 112 -5.70 -2.46 23.58
N LEU A 113 -6.31 -2.59 22.39
CA LEU A 113 -5.68 -2.13 21.15
C LEU A 113 -5.72 -0.60 21.01
N SER A 114 -6.75 0.08 21.51
CA SER A 114 -6.81 1.55 21.51
C SER A 114 -5.79 2.15 22.48
N GLU A 115 -5.65 1.61 23.69
CA GLU A 115 -4.61 2.03 24.65
C GLU A 115 -3.21 1.85 24.06
N THR A 116 -2.97 0.74 23.36
CA THR A 116 -1.70 0.50 22.66
C THR A 116 -1.48 1.49 21.52
N ALA A 117 -2.51 1.75 20.70
CA ALA A 117 -2.45 2.70 19.61
C ALA A 117 -2.17 4.13 20.10
N GLU A 118 -2.79 4.56 21.21
CA GLU A 118 -2.54 5.85 21.83
C GLU A 118 -1.10 5.99 22.35
N LEU A 119 -0.58 4.95 23.01
CA LEU A 119 0.80 4.91 23.48
C LEU A 119 1.80 5.01 22.30
N MET A 120 1.54 4.29 21.21
CA MET A 120 2.35 4.35 20.00
C MET A 120 2.28 5.74 19.33
N ALA A 121 1.08 6.32 19.22
CA ALA A 121 0.88 7.64 18.62
C ALA A 121 1.54 8.77 19.43
N ALA A 122 1.67 8.60 20.75
CA ALA A 122 2.33 9.56 21.65
C ALA A 122 3.86 9.41 21.68
N SER A 123 4.43 8.45 20.97
CA SER A 123 5.87 8.22 20.93
C SER A 123 6.60 9.33 20.14
N ASP A 124 7.74 9.75 20.64
CA ASP A 124 8.67 10.64 19.92
C ASP A 124 9.36 9.94 18.74
N ASP A 125 9.30 8.61 18.67
CA ASP A 125 9.79 7.82 17.54
C ASP A 125 8.71 7.77 16.44
N GLU A 126 9.00 8.44 15.33
CA GLU A 126 8.09 8.54 14.17
C GLU A 126 7.71 7.17 13.61
N ALA A 127 8.62 6.19 13.63
CA ALA A 127 8.33 4.82 13.18
C ALA A 127 7.35 4.09 14.10
N MET A 128 7.41 4.36 15.42
CA MET A 128 6.44 3.85 16.37
C MET A 128 5.07 4.54 16.21
N ALA A 129 5.06 5.86 16.08
CA ALA A 129 3.83 6.63 15.89
C ALA A 129 3.05 6.18 14.62
N GLN A 130 3.75 5.84 13.56
CA GLN A 130 3.15 5.33 12.32
C GLN A 130 2.43 3.99 12.51
N ARG A 131 2.87 3.15 13.45
CA ARG A 131 2.25 1.85 13.75
C ARG A 131 0.92 1.96 14.50
N ALA A 132 0.59 3.12 15.05
CA ALA A 132 -0.71 3.30 15.72
C ALA A 132 -1.91 2.97 14.82
N GLY A 133 -1.78 3.22 13.50
CA GLY A 133 -2.78 2.84 12.50
C GLY A 133 -3.01 1.33 12.41
N ASP A 134 -1.95 0.53 12.53
CA ASP A 134 -2.03 -0.94 12.45
C ASP A 134 -2.84 -1.51 13.62
N PHE A 135 -2.65 -0.97 14.84
CA PHE A 135 -3.42 -1.38 16.02
C PHE A 135 -4.90 -1.00 15.89
N ARG A 136 -5.20 0.18 15.33
CA ARG A 136 -6.59 0.59 15.05
C ARG A 136 -7.25 -0.28 13.97
N ASP A 137 -6.51 -0.63 12.94
CA ASP A 137 -6.98 -1.53 11.89
C ASP A 137 -7.30 -2.91 12.46
N LEU A 138 -6.39 -3.46 13.26
CA LEU A 138 -6.56 -4.76 13.90
C LEU A 138 -7.76 -4.77 14.85
N ALA A 139 -7.94 -3.70 15.66
CA ALA A 139 -9.09 -3.54 16.53
C ALA A 139 -10.41 -3.54 15.75
N GLY A 140 -10.47 -2.78 14.63
CA GLY A 140 -11.65 -2.72 13.76
C GLY A 140 -12.01 -4.08 13.18
N GLN A 141 -11.04 -4.79 12.62
CA GLN A 141 -11.24 -6.10 12.01
C GLN A 141 -11.69 -7.15 13.03
N LEU A 142 -11.03 -7.22 14.21
CA LEU A 142 -11.36 -8.21 15.23
C LEU A 142 -12.73 -7.92 15.85
N LYS A 143 -13.07 -6.65 16.10
CA LYS A 143 -14.41 -6.26 16.58
C LYS A 143 -15.50 -6.64 15.58
N ALA A 144 -15.33 -6.32 14.29
CA ALA A 144 -16.29 -6.69 13.26
C ALA A 144 -16.50 -8.21 13.19
N ARG A 145 -15.42 -8.98 13.31
CA ARG A 145 -15.47 -10.44 13.35
C ARG A 145 -16.22 -10.97 14.57
N LEU A 146 -15.99 -10.42 15.75
CA LEU A 146 -16.63 -10.80 17.01
C LEU A 146 -18.12 -10.45 16.99
N ALA A 147 -18.49 -9.30 16.44
CA ALA A 147 -19.87 -8.86 16.31
C ALA A 147 -20.65 -9.62 15.21
N GLY A 148 -19.96 -10.43 14.39
CA GLY A 148 -20.58 -11.04 13.22
C GLY A 148 -20.94 -10.00 12.13
N GLU A 149 -20.44 -8.80 12.26
CA GLU A 149 -20.62 -7.70 11.33
C GLU A 149 -19.39 -7.65 10.41
N GLU A 150 -19.45 -8.30 9.27
CA GLU A 150 -18.54 -7.98 8.18
C GLU A 150 -18.98 -6.60 7.66
N GLY A 151 -18.33 -5.54 8.13
CA GLY A 151 -18.55 -4.18 7.62
C GLY A 151 -18.44 -4.19 6.10
N ASP A 152 -19.59 -4.12 5.43
CA ASP A 152 -19.65 -4.45 4.01
C ASP A 152 -19.19 -3.23 3.19
N LEU A 153 -17.91 -3.27 2.82
CA LEU A 153 -17.39 -2.36 1.79
C LEU A 153 -18.21 -2.52 0.49
N GLY A 154 -18.78 -3.71 0.26
CA GLY A 154 -19.61 -4.02 -0.88
C GLY A 154 -20.89 -3.19 -0.94
N ASP A 155 -21.55 -2.96 0.18
CA ASP A 155 -22.75 -2.11 0.24
C ASP A 155 -22.42 -0.66 -0.16
N CYS A 156 -21.29 -0.14 0.30
CA CYS A 156 -20.84 1.21 -0.06
C CYS A 156 -20.51 1.32 -1.56
N LEU A 157 -20.02 0.26 -2.17
CA LEU A 157 -19.57 0.22 -3.57
C LEU A 157 -20.67 -0.23 -4.54
N GLN A 158 -21.83 -0.67 -4.03
CA GLN A 158 -22.89 -1.24 -4.86
C GLN A 158 -23.39 -0.24 -5.89
N GLY A 159 -23.30 -0.59 -7.17
CA GLY A 159 -23.74 0.24 -8.28
C GLY A 159 -22.81 1.41 -8.62
N ALA A 160 -21.69 1.56 -7.94
CA ALA A 160 -20.72 2.62 -8.24
C ALA A 160 -19.84 2.23 -9.45
N GLU A 161 -19.77 3.12 -10.44
CA GLU A 161 -18.90 2.97 -11.59
C GLU A 161 -17.53 3.58 -11.25
N ALA A 162 -16.43 2.76 -11.38
CA ALA A 162 -15.08 3.17 -11.04
C ALA A 162 -14.98 3.82 -9.63
N PRO A 163 -15.33 3.12 -8.53
CA PRO A 163 -15.51 3.73 -7.22
C PRO A 163 -14.23 4.40 -6.70
N ILE A 164 -14.39 5.58 -6.11
CA ILE A 164 -13.37 6.31 -5.35
C ILE A 164 -13.82 6.31 -3.89
N LEU A 165 -13.03 5.68 -3.02
CA LEU A 165 -13.40 5.47 -1.63
C LEU A 165 -12.96 6.63 -0.74
N ALA A 166 -13.92 7.26 -0.07
CA ALA A 166 -13.65 8.22 1.00
C ALA A 166 -13.71 7.50 2.35
N ALA A 167 -12.67 7.61 3.17
CA ALA A 167 -12.58 6.99 4.49
C ALA A 167 -11.89 7.91 5.50
N GLU A 168 -12.07 7.65 6.79
CA GLU A 168 -11.42 8.46 7.83
C GLU A 168 -9.88 8.32 7.76
N GLU A 169 -9.39 7.09 7.64
CA GLU A 169 -7.97 6.78 7.53
C GLU A 169 -7.73 5.69 6.49
N LEU A 170 -6.54 5.69 5.89
CA LEU A 170 -6.12 4.69 4.92
C LEU A 170 -5.50 3.50 5.65
N LEU A 171 -6.34 2.55 6.05
CA LEU A 171 -5.92 1.36 6.77
C LEU A 171 -5.50 0.25 5.78
N PRO A 172 -4.49 -0.59 6.13
CA PRO A 172 -4.02 -1.67 5.27
C PRO A 172 -5.14 -2.62 4.79
N SER A 173 -5.98 -3.05 5.71
CA SER A 173 -7.11 -3.95 5.38
C SER A 173 -8.10 -3.31 4.41
N THR A 174 -8.40 -2.02 4.61
CA THR A 174 -9.29 -1.26 3.73
C THR A 174 -8.72 -1.16 2.33
N VAL A 175 -7.42 -0.90 2.18
CA VAL A 175 -6.75 -0.82 0.87
C VAL A 175 -6.78 -2.16 0.14
N LEU A 176 -6.47 -3.27 0.85
CA LEU A 176 -6.48 -4.62 0.27
C LEU A 176 -7.89 -5.02 -0.20
N ARG A 177 -8.92 -4.81 0.63
CA ARG A 177 -10.32 -5.08 0.29
C ARG A 177 -10.82 -4.19 -0.85
N ALA A 178 -10.50 -2.89 -0.79
CA ALA A 178 -10.89 -1.93 -1.81
C ALA A 178 -10.28 -2.27 -3.20
N ARG A 179 -9.01 -2.69 -3.24
CA ARG A 179 -8.37 -3.17 -4.48
C ARG A 179 -9.14 -4.36 -5.08
N GLN A 180 -9.48 -5.36 -4.25
CA GLN A 180 -10.24 -6.53 -4.69
C GLN A 180 -11.63 -6.17 -5.21
N ALA A 181 -12.26 -5.13 -4.62
CA ALA A 181 -13.55 -4.60 -5.02
C ALA A 181 -13.51 -3.62 -6.21
N GLY A 182 -12.33 -3.40 -6.81
CA GLY A 182 -12.17 -2.55 -8.00
C GLY A 182 -12.16 -1.05 -7.73
N VAL A 183 -11.88 -0.62 -6.50
CA VAL A 183 -11.71 0.81 -6.14
C VAL A 183 -10.55 1.40 -6.94
N ARG A 184 -10.74 2.61 -7.44
CA ARG A 184 -9.80 3.31 -8.33
C ARG A 184 -8.99 4.41 -7.64
N GLY A 185 -9.31 4.77 -6.41
CA GLY A 185 -8.57 5.77 -5.65
C GLY A 185 -9.18 6.04 -4.28
N PHE A 186 -8.49 6.82 -3.47
CA PHE A 186 -8.85 7.09 -2.09
C PHE A 186 -8.88 8.59 -1.78
N VAL A 187 -9.82 8.97 -0.93
CA VAL A 187 -9.88 10.28 -0.29
C VAL A 187 -9.99 10.06 1.20
N VAL A 188 -9.05 10.59 1.99
CA VAL A 188 -9.04 10.35 3.44
C VAL A 188 -9.01 11.64 4.24
N ALA A 189 -9.56 11.58 5.45
CA ALA A 189 -9.51 12.70 6.38
C ALA A 189 -8.13 12.77 7.05
N GLN A 190 -7.58 11.65 7.46
CA GLN A 190 -6.37 11.56 8.28
C GLN A 190 -5.34 10.59 7.67
N GLY A 191 -4.13 10.60 8.22
CA GLY A 191 -3.03 9.73 7.82
C GLY A 191 -1.89 10.48 7.15
N THR A 192 -0.78 9.78 6.99
CA THR A 192 0.43 10.30 6.35
C THR A 192 0.79 9.48 5.12
N GLY A 193 1.59 10.06 4.22
CA GLY A 193 2.11 9.34 3.06
C GLY A 193 3.09 8.19 3.38
N LEU A 194 3.42 8.00 4.67
CA LEU A 194 4.34 6.97 5.17
C LEU A 194 3.63 5.84 5.92
N SER A 195 2.31 5.93 6.15
CA SER A 195 1.55 4.85 6.78
C SER A 195 1.55 3.59 5.92
N HIS A 196 1.36 2.42 6.54
CA HIS A 196 1.30 1.15 5.81
C HIS A 196 0.19 1.12 4.75
N GLY A 197 -0.97 1.70 5.03
CA GLY A 197 -2.03 1.85 4.04
C GLY A 197 -1.64 2.74 2.86
N ALA A 198 -0.88 3.81 3.11
CA ALA A 198 -0.35 4.68 2.06
C ALA A 198 0.70 3.96 1.19
N ILE A 199 1.56 3.15 1.80
CA ILE A 199 2.54 2.31 1.09
C ILE A 199 1.81 1.34 0.17
N LEU A 200 0.77 0.65 0.66
CA LEU A 200 -0.06 -0.25 -0.14
C LEU A 200 -0.76 0.48 -1.30
N ALA A 201 -1.35 1.65 -1.06
CA ALA A 201 -2.00 2.42 -2.13
C ALA A 201 -1.01 2.81 -3.24
N LYS A 202 0.21 3.25 -2.86
CA LYS A 202 1.28 3.56 -3.81
C LYS A 202 1.73 2.34 -4.59
N SER A 203 1.93 1.21 -3.92
CA SER A 203 2.34 -0.05 -4.54
C SER A 203 1.30 -0.52 -5.57
N PHE A 204 0.02 -0.34 -5.27
CA PHE A 204 -1.06 -0.69 -6.19
C PHE A 204 -1.33 0.37 -7.27
N GLY A 205 -0.59 1.47 -7.28
CA GLY A 205 -0.82 2.58 -8.22
C GLY A 205 -2.16 3.26 -8.04
N LEU A 206 -2.75 3.21 -6.83
CA LEU A 206 -4.02 3.83 -6.52
C LEU A 206 -3.80 5.26 -6.00
N PRO A 207 -4.31 6.29 -6.70
CA PRO A 207 -4.20 7.67 -6.25
C PRO A 207 -4.92 7.87 -4.91
N ALA A 208 -4.28 8.62 -4.01
CA ALA A 208 -4.84 8.92 -2.70
C ALA A 208 -4.56 10.36 -2.27
N LEU A 209 -5.57 11.01 -1.69
CA LEU A 209 -5.54 12.40 -1.27
C LEU A 209 -6.07 12.55 0.16
N ARG A 210 -5.36 13.31 1.01
CA ARG A 210 -5.82 13.69 2.35
C ARG A 210 -6.48 15.06 2.31
N ILE A 211 -7.72 15.17 2.79
CA ILE A 211 -8.53 16.41 2.76
C ILE A 211 -8.81 17.01 4.14
N GLY A 212 -8.28 16.42 5.22
CA GLY A 212 -8.38 16.93 6.60
C GLY A 212 -9.70 16.58 7.32
N SER A 213 -10.84 16.55 6.66
CA SER A 213 -12.12 16.11 7.22
C SER A 213 -13.07 15.64 6.12
N LEU A 214 -13.77 14.54 6.37
CA LEU A 214 -14.82 14.04 5.46
C LEU A 214 -16.03 14.96 5.41
N ASP A 215 -16.28 15.79 6.42
CA ASP A 215 -17.34 16.79 6.40
C ASP A 215 -17.20 17.79 5.25
N SER A 216 -15.95 18.01 4.80
CA SER A 216 -15.66 18.86 3.65
C SER A 216 -16.22 18.31 2.34
N LEU A 217 -16.56 17.02 2.27
CA LEU A 217 -17.24 16.42 1.12
C LEU A 217 -18.69 16.87 1.02
N GLY A 218 -19.37 17.11 2.17
CA GLY A 218 -20.79 17.42 2.22
C GLY A 218 -21.63 16.29 1.60
N PRO A 219 -22.70 16.59 0.84
CA PRO A 219 -23.59 15.58 0.25
C PRO A 219 -23.04 15.01 -1.06
N ALA A 220 -21.72 14.80 -1.17
CA ALA A 220 -21.10 14.34 -2.42
C ALA A 220 -21.09 12.81 -2.59
N ALA A 221 -21.56 12.04 -1.60
CA ALA A 221 -21.69 10.59 -1.71
C ALA A 221 -22.56 10.22 -2.93
N GLY A 222 -22.08 9.30 -3.76
CA GLY A 222 -22.74 8.87 -4.99
C GLY A 222 -22.56 9.82 -6.19
N GLN A 223 -21.89 10.96 -6.01
CA GLN A 223 -21.64 11.90 -7.10
C GLN A 223 -20.37 11.52 -7.90
N PRO A 224 -20.33 11.89 -9.19
CA PRO A 224 -19.11 11.78 -9.97
C PRO A 224 -18.05 12.75 -9.46
N VAL A 225 -16.83 12.26 -9.30
CA VAL A 225 -15.68 13.06 -8.87
C VAL A 225 -14.46 12.81 -9.74
N LEU A 226 -13.60 13.81 -9.83
CA LEU A 226 -12.25 13.70 -10.37
C LEU A 226 -11.27 13.79 -9.19
N LEU A 227 -10.59 12.71 -8.91
CA LEU A 227 -9.44 12.69 -8.01
C LEU A 227 -8.17 12.98 -8.83
N HIS A 228 -7.62 14.18 -8.67
CA HIS A 228 -6.36 14.59 -9.27
C HIS A 228 -5.31 14.73 -8.18
N ALA A 229 -4.82 13.57 -7.70
CA ALA A 229 -3.88 13.54 -6.58
C ALA A 229 -2.55 14.21 -6.94
N ASP A 230 -2.06 14.12 -8.18
CA ASP A 230 -0.84 14.82 -8.61
C ASP A 230 -0.91 16.34 -8.41
N ALA A 231 -2.11 16.92 -8.50
CA ALA A 231 -2.34 18.35 -8.27
C ALA A 231 -2.88 18.66 -6.87
N GLY A 232 -3.04 17.65 -5.99
CA GLY A 232 -3.61 17.81 -4.66
C GLY A 232 -5.07 18.26 -4.68
N LYS A 233 -5.89 17.79 -5.63
CA LYS A 233 -7.28 18.27 -5.85
C LYS A 233 -8.26 17.11 -5.94
N LEU A 234 -9.42 17.32 -5.31
CA LEU A 234 -10.63 16.56 -5.56
C LEU A 234 -11.68 17.51 -6.15
N ILE A 235 -12.21 17.21 -7.33
CA ILE A 235 -13.24 18.00 -7.99
C ILE A 235 -14.54 17.20 -7.98
N ILE A 236 -15.57 17.74 -7.32
CA ILE A 236 -16.90 17.14 -7.24
C ILE A 236 -17.72 17.67 -8.42
N GLU A 237 -18.44 16.78 -9.11
CA GLU A 237 -19.18 17.06 -10.35
C GLU A 237 -18.29 17.74 -11.42
N PRO A 238 -17.18 17.06 -11.84
CA PRO A 238 -16.25 17.61 -12.81
C PRO A 238 -16.95 17.86 -14.14
N ASP A 239 -16.74 19.04 -14.71
CA ASP A 239 -17.22 19.37 -16.05
C ASP A 239 -16.35 18.75 -17.15
N GLU A 240 -16.71 19.01 -18.41
CA GLU A 240 -16.00 18.41 -19.54
C GLU A 240 -14.56 18.92 -19.66
N SER A 241 -14.29 20.14 -19.20
CA SER A 241 -12.93 20.68 -19.18
C SER A 241 -12.07 20.06 -18.08
N ASP A 242 -12.65 19.79 -16.92
CA ASP A 242 -12.02 19.08 -15.80
C ASP A 242 -11.67 17.64 -16.20
N ARG A 243 -12.61 16.94 -16.88
CA ARG A 243 -12.41 15.58 -17.34
C ARG A 243 -11.32 15.46 -18.41
N ARG A 244 -11.09 16.49 -19.22
CA ARG A 244 -9.98 16.56 -20.16
C ARG A 244 -8.61 16.68 -19.48
N LEU A 245 -8.57 17.09 -18.21
CA LEU A 245 -7.33 17.09 -17.40
C LEU A 245 -6.90 15.67 -17.03
N VAL A 246 -7.84 14.72 -16.96
CA VAL A 246 -7.52 13.30 -16.85
C VAL A 246 -7.08 12.84 -18.24
N ARG A 247 -5.80 12.89 -18.51
CA ARG A 247 -5.23 12.12 -19.62
C ARG A 247 -5.31 10.63 -19.29
N VAL A 248 -6.48 10.05 -19.50
CA VAL A 248 -6.52 8.69 -20.00
C VAL A 248 -6.08 8.85 -21.46
N PRO A 249 -4.91 8.38 -21.87
CA PRO A 249 -4.65 8.30 -23.28
C PRO A 249 -5.77 7.42 -23.84
N PRO A 250 -6.57 7.91 -24.82
CA PRO A 250 -7.54 7.04 -25.46
C PRO A 250 -6.75 5.86 -26.01
N SER A 251 -7.13 4.64 -25.60
CA SER A 251 -6.52 3.41 -26.08
C SER A 251 -6.66 3.23 -27.60
N ASP A 252 -7.44 4.09 -28.27
CA ASP A 252 -7.82 3.91 -29.68
C ASP A 252 -7.48 5.08 -30.61
N GLU A 253 -6.83 6.14 -30.14
CA GLU A 253 -6.43 7.27 -31.00
C GLU A 253 -4.92 7.60 -30.94
N ILE A 254 -4.07 6.59 -31.05
CA ILE A 254 -2.79 6.82 -31.72
C ILE A 254 -3.06 6.57 -33.20
N GLY A 255 -3.84 7.48 -33.78
CA GLY A 255 -4.07 7.53 -35.20
C GLY A 255 -2.79 7.88 -35.90
N GLY A 256 -2.39 7.03 -36.86
CA GLY A 256 -1.35 7.30 -37.82
C GLY A 256 0.05 7.30 -37.21
N HIS A 257 0.70 6.15 -37.19
CA HIS A 257 2.14 6.02 -37.03
C HIS A 257 2.86 6.69 -38.23
N GLU A 258 2.86 8.01 -38.27
CA GLU A 258 3.99 8.69 -38.90
C GLU A 258 5.20 8.28 -38.08
N SER A 259 6.19 7.68 -38.71
CA SER A 259 7.38 7.14 -38.06
C SER A 259 8.01 8.21 -37.16
N ILE A 260 7.77 8.10 -35.84
CA ILE A 260 8.45 8.96 -34.88
C ILE A 260 9.94 8.60 -35.01
N PRO A 261 10.83 9.54 -35.37
CA PRO A 261 12.25 9.23 -35.54
C PRO A 261 12.95 8.89 -34.24
N ALA A 262 12.24 8.96 -33.10
CA ALA A 262 12.72 8.63 -31.75
C ALA A 262 12.23 7.25 -31.31
N LYS A 263 13.14 6.48 -30.69
CA LYS A 263 12.82 5.18 -30.10
C LYS A 263 12.18 5.38 -28.72
N VAL A 264 11.04 4.75 -28.48
CA VAL A 264 10.33 4.80 -27.20
C VAL A 264 10.72 3.58 -26.37
N TRP A 265 11.07 3.82 -25.09
CA TRP A 265 11.45 2.80 -24.14
C TRP A 265 10.67 2.96 -22.84
N LEU A 266 10.31 1.86 -22.20
CA LEU A 266 9.61 1.89 -20.91
C LEU A 266 10.56 2.17 -19.76
N SER A 267 10.10 2.96 -18.79
CA SER A 267 10.68 3.05 -17.45
C SER A 267 9.78 2.32 -16.47
N VAL A 268 10.29 1.26 -15.88
CA VAL A 268 9.54 0.32 -15.04
C VAL A 268 10.08 0.37 -13.62
N VAL A 269 9.19 0.38 -12.63
CA VAL A 269 9.53 0.31 -11.21
C VAL A 269 9.00 -0.97 -10.56
N ASP A 270 7.92 -1.53 -11.10
CA ASP A 270 7.32 -2.79 -10.67
C ASP A 270 7.08 -3.66 -11.92
N PRO A 271 7.54 -4.93 -11.95
CA PRO A 271 7.28 -5.83 -13.06
C PRO A 271 5.79 -6.03 -13.39
N GLN A 272 4.89 -5.86 -12.41
CA GLN A 272 3.44 -5.95 -12.63
C GLN A 272 2.89 -4.84 -13.54
N GLN A 273 3.59 -3.72 -13.68
CA GLN A 273 3.22 -2.64 -14.61
C GLN A 273 3.25 -3.09 -16.07
N LEU A 274 3.90 -4.24 -16.34
CA LEU A 274 4.01 -4.81 -17.68
C LEU A 274 2.83 -5.72 -18.04
N ASP A 275 1.97 -6.05 -17.09
CA ASP A 275 0.81 -6.91 -17.32
C ASP A 275 -0.22 -6.18 -18.20
N GLY A 276 -0.48 -6.74 -19.38
CA GLY A 276 -1.43 -6.16 -20.34
C GLY A 276 -0.94 -4.94 -21.11
N ILE A 277 0.36 -4.63 -21.05
CA ILE A 277 0.92 -3.47 -21.78
C ILE A 277 0.88 -3.70 -23.32
N ASP A 278 0.48 -2.68 -24.07
CA ASP A 278 0.63 -2.68 -25.51
C ASP A 278 2.08 -2.31 -25.89
N TRP A 279 2.78 -3.26 -26.49
CA TRP A 279 4.16 -3.09 -26.92
C TRP A 279 4.31 -2.46 -28.32
N THR A 280 3.21 -1.98 -28.92
CA THR A 280 3.25 -1.35 -30.24
C THR A 280 4.06 -0.06 -30.18
N GLY A 281 5.11 0.04 -31.02
CA GLY A 281 6.01 1.19 -31.02
C GLY A 281 7.00 1.29 -29.86
N VAL A 282 7.03 0.28 -28.96
CA VAL A 282 7.96 0.24 -27.82
C VAL A 282 9.15 -0.67 -28.14
N GLU A 283 10.37 -0.14 -28.03
CA GLU A 283 11.61 -0.84 -28.35
C GLU A 283 12.05 -1.83 -27.27
N GLY A 284 11.67 -1.59 -26.00
CA GLY A 284 12.05 -2.43 -24.88
C GLY A 284 11.91 -1.73 -23.52
N ILE A 285 12.48 -2.33 -22.50
CA ILE A 285 12.59 -1.75 -21.16
C ILE A 285 13.90 -0.99 -21.07
N GLY A 286 13.80 0.36 -21.13
CA GLY A 286 14.95 1.26 -21.10
C GLY A 286 15.51 1.50 -19.71
N LEU A 287 14.69 1.26 -18.67
CA LEU A 287 15.12 1.33 -17.28
C LEU A 287 14.18 0.51 -16.39
N TYR A 288 14.71 -0.48 -15.71
CA TYR A 288 14.08 -1.06 -14.52
C TYR A 288 14.77 -0.52 -13.28
N ARG A 289 13.99 0.15 -12.42
CA ARG A 289 14.46 0.69 -11.15
C ARG A 289 14.30 -0.33 -10.04
N THR A 290 15.41 -0.94 -9.63
CA THR A 290 15.40 -2.02 -8.66
C THR A 290 15.20 -1.56 -7.21
N GLU A 291 15.28 -0.27 -6.94
CA GLU A 291 15.21 0.28 -5.58
C GLU A 291 13.92 -0.10 -4.86
N ILE A 292 12.80 -0.15 -5.58
CA ILE A 292 11.50 -0.51 -4.99
C ILE A 292 11.57 -1.91 -4.38
N LEU A 293 12.18 -2.87 -5.08
CA LEU A 293 12.37 -4.22 -4.58
C LEU A 293 13.16 -4.26 -3.26
N PHE A 294 14.16 -3.37 -3.12
CA PHE A 294 14.97 -3.26 -1.90
C PHE A 294 14.26 -2.49 -0.78
N MET A 295 13.50 -1.46 -1.12
CA MET A 295 12.77 -0.64 -0.14
C MET A 295 11.55 -1.35 0.45
N GLN A 296 11.07 -2.40 -0.20
CA GLN A 296 9.97 -3.24 0.26
C GLN A 296 10.34 -4.13 1.45
N HIS A 297 11.63 -4.32 1.72
CA HIS A 297 12.12 -5.15 2.82
C HIS A 297 12.38 -4.34 4.09
N SER A 298 11.73 -4.75 5.18
CA SER A 298 11.82 -4.04 6.47
C SER A 298 13.00 -4.49 7.33
N TYR A 299 13.52 -5.70 7.14
CA TYR A 299 14.51 -6.32 8.06
C TYR A 299 15.78 -6.79 7.39
N ASP A 300 15.77 -7.03 6.08
CA ASP A 300 16.92 -7.55 5.33
C ASP A 300 16.81 -7.13 3.86
N PHE A 301 17.84 -7.39 3.07
CA PHE A 301 17.83 -7.17 1.63
C PHE A 301 17.13 -8.33 0.90
N PRO A 302 16.51 -8.07 -0.27
CA PRO A 302 15.88 -9.13 -1.07
C PRO A 302 16.90 -10.21 -1.44
N GLY A 303 16.53 -11.47 -1.20
CA GLY A 303 17.36 -12.61 -1.49
C GLY A 303 17.59 -12.84 -3.00
N GLU A 304 18.61 -13.63 -3.35
CA GLU A 304 18.96 -13.94 -4.76
C GLU A 304 17.78 -14.56 -5.53
N GLU A 305 17.03 -15.47 -4.92
CA GLU A 305 15.90 -16.16 -5.56
C GLU A 305 14.73 -15.20 -5.85
N GLU A 306 14.44 -14.32 -4.93
CA GLU A 306 13.40 -13.33 -5.05
C GLU A 306 13.72 -12.32 -6.16
N GLN A 307 14.92 -11.75 -6.12
CA GLN A 307 15.43 -10.88 -7.17
C GLN A 307 15.41 -11.59 -8.53
N THR A 308 15.82 -12.86 -8.58
CA THR A 308 15.79 -13.65 -9.84
C THR A 308 14.39 -13.76 -10.40
N ARG A 309 13.38 -14.01 -9.55
CA ARG A 309 11.97 -14.07 -10.00
C ARG A 309 11.49 -12.73 -10.55
N ALA A 310 11.76 -11.64 -9.84
CA ALA A 310 11.37 -10.30 -10.27
C ALA A 310 11.99 -9.93 -11.64
N TYR A 311 13.29 -10.18 -11.80
CA TYR A 311 13.98 -9.88 -13.06
C TYR A 311 13.56 -10.80 -14.21
N ARG A 312 13.22 -12.06 -13.94
CA ARG A 312 12.73 -13.01 -14.96
C ARG A 312 11.41 -12.53 -15.56
N ARG A 313 10.49 -12.00 -14.76
CA ARG A 313 9.23 -11.41 -15.25
C ARG A 313 9.45 -10.28 -16.26
N LEU A 314 10.53 -9.49 -16.11
CA LEU A 314 10.86 -8.44 -17.08
C LEU A 314 11.19 -9.03 -18.46
N PHE A 315 11.99 -10.10 -18.50
CA PHE A 315 12.37 -10.76 -19.76
C PHE A 315 11.17 -11.48 -20.39
N GLU A 316 10.33 -12.12 -19.59
CA GLU A 316 9.10 -12.76 -20.05
C GLU A 316 8.15 -11.76 -20.68
N ALA A 317 7.91 -10.62 -20.03
CA ALA A 317 7.04 -9.55 -20.54
C ALA A 317 7.62 -8.86 -21.76
N ALA A 318 8.92 -8.56 -21.78
CA ALA A 318 9.59 -7.87 -22.88
C ALA A 318 9.71 -8.71 -24.16
N GLY A 319 9.55 -10.03 -24.08
CA GLY A 319 9.72 -10.95 -25.22
C GLY A 319 11.13 -10.87 -25.79
N GLN A 320 11.31 -10.53 -27.05
CA GLN A 320 12.63 -10.41 -27.71
C GLN A 320 13.26 -9.01 -27.58
N ARG A 321 12.67 -8.11 -26.78
CA ARG A 321 13.12 -6.72 -26.65
C ARG A 321 14.23 -6.59 -25.60
N PRO A 322 15.14 -5.62 -25.76
CA PRO A 322 16.18 -5.34 -24.76
C PRO A 322 15.60 -4.94 -23.40
N VAL A 323 16.30 -5.33 -22.34
CA VAL A 323 15.94 -5.00 -20.95
C VAL A 323 17.16 -4.38 -20.26
N VAL A 324 17.03 -3.14 -19.81
CA VAL A 324 18.05 -2.46 -19.01
C VAL A 324 17.67 -2.57 -17.54
N ILE A 325 18.50 -3.23 -16.74
CA ILE A 325 18.33 -3.35 -15.29
C ILE A 325 19.38 -2.46 -14.61
N ARG A 326 18.93 -1.52 -13.79
CA ARG A 326 19.79 -0.67 -12.98
C ARG A 326 20.12 -1.36 -11.66
N THR A 327 21.40 -1.40 -11.27
CA THR A 327 21.77 -1.81 -9.91
C THR A 327 21.18 -0.82 -8.90
N ALA A 328 20.88 -1.30 -7.69
CA ALA A 328 20.14 -0.53 -6.70
C ALA A 328 20.81 0.81 -6.38
N ASP A 329 20.04 1.89 -6.50
CA ASP A 329 20.45 3.26 -6.18
C ASP A 329 19.86 3.66 -4.81
N LEU A 330 20.30 2.95 -3.77
CA LEU A 330 19.93 3.20 -2.38
C LEU A 330 20.71 4.40 -1.84
N GLY A 331 20.12 5.13 -0.91
CA GLY A 331 20.74 6.31 -0.30
C GLY A 331 19.83 6.95 0.75
N ALA A 332 20.26 8.05 1.36
CA ALA A 332 19.49 8.72 2.41
C ALA A 332 18.15 9.30 1.92
N ASP A 333 18.03 9.58 0.61
CA ASP A 333 16.78 9.98 -0.05
C ASP A 333 15.86 8.80 -0.41
N LYS A 334 16.39 7.57 -0.30
CA LYS A 334 15.69 6.30 -0.54
C LYS A 334 16.09 5.32 0.55
N PRO A 335 15.63 5.56 1.80
CA PRO A 335 16.05 4.75 2.93
C PRO A 335 15.52 3.32 2.82
N VAL A 336 16.36 2.37 3.22
CA VAL A 336 15.94 0.99 3.54
C VAL A 336 15.88 0.87 5.05
N ALA A 337 14.82 0.27 5.56
CA ALA A 337 14.49 0.29 6.98
C ALA A 337 15.59 -0.23 7.91
N HIS A 338 16.43 -1.16 7.43
CA HIS A 338 17.51 -1.78 8.19
C HIS A 338 18.89 -1.18 7.93
N MET A 339 18.99 -0.08 7.15
CA MET A 339 20.25 0.61 6.87
C MET A 339 20.16 2.07 7.33
N THR A 340 21.01 2.44 8.29
CA THR A 340 21.07 3.82 8.79
C THR A 340 22.08 4.62 8.00
N PHE A 341 21.61 5.64 7.30
CA PHE A 341 22.42 6.66 6.68
C PHE A 341 22.57 7.81 7.70
N GLY A 342 23.76 8.05 8.22
CA GLY A 342 23.98 9.20 9.10
C GLY A 342 23.57 10.53 8.44
N PRO A 343 23.46 11.63 9.20
CA PRO A 343 23.07 12.93 8.66
C PRO A 343 24.02 13.36 7.54
N GLN A 344 23.45 13.65 6.36
CA GLN A 344 24.19 14.05 5.16
C GLN A 344 23.71 15.43 4.72
N GLN A 345 24.64 16.34 4.46
CA GLN A 345 24.30 17.68 3.98
C GLN A 345 23.65 17.63 2.59
N ASN A 346 24.08 16.69 1.75
CA ASN A 346 23.49 16.43 0.45
C ASN A 346 23.42 14.92 0.20
N PRO A 347 22.24 14.29 0.34
CA PRO A 347 22.06 12.86 0.12
C PRO A 347 22.42 12.38 -1.29
N TYR A 348 22.32 13.27 -2.28
CA TYR A 348 22.66 12.92 -3.68
C TYR A 348 24.17 12.79 -3.91
N LEU A 349 24.99 13.49 -3.13
CA LEU A 349 26.44 13.43 -3.19
C LEU A 349 27.05 12.55 -2.09
N GLY A 350 26.22 12.04 -1.19
CA GLY A 350 26.63 11.24 -0.04
C GLY A 350 26.83 9.76 -0.33
N LEU A 351 26.62 8.96 0.71
CA LEU A 351 26.69 7.49 0.64
C LEU A 351 25.48 6.93 -0.08
N ARG A 352 25.65 6.53 -1.33
CA ARG A 352 24.57 5.94 -2.16
C ARG A 352 25.12 5.05 -3.27
N ALA A 353 24.24 4.23 -3.85
CA ALA A 353 24.51 3.38 -4.99
C ALA A 353 25.81 2.57 -4.86
N HIS A 354 26.71 2.66 -5.84
CA HIS A 354 27.97 1.92 -5.83
C HIS A 354 28.86 2.22 -4.61
N ARG A 355 28.76 3.40 -3.99
CA ARG A 355 29.50 3.73 -2.76
C ARG A 355 29.07 2.86 -1.59
N ILE A 356 27.78 2.50 -1.49
CA ILE A 356 27.27 1.53 -0.51
C ILE A 356 27.90 0.17 -0.77
N PHE A 357 27.99 -0.25 -2.03
CA PHE A 357 28.53 -1.56 -2.40
C PHE A 357 30.04 -1.71 -2.12
N LEU A 358 30.77 -0.60 -1.96
CA LEU A 358 32.16 -0.66 -1.49
C LEU A 358 32.26 -1.11 -0.03
N PHE A 359 31.27 -0.81 0.78
CA PHE A 359 31.19 -1.23 2.19
C PHE A 359 30.40 -2.53 2.37
N HIS A 360 29.46 -2.81 1.46
CA HIS A 360 28.56 -3.95 1.47
C HIS A 360 28.56 -4.66 0.10
N PRO A 361 29.71 -5.26 -0.30
CA PRO A 361 29.85 -5.88 -1.62
C PRO A 361 28.90 -7.07 -1.82
N GLU A 362 28.49 -7.74 -0.74
CA GLU A 362 27.54 -8.85 -0.74
C GLU A 362 26.20 -8.46 -1.39
N ILE A 363 25.74 -7.22 -1.22
CA ILE A 363 24.49 -6.74 -1.81
C ILE A 363 24.61 -6.74 -3.34
N LEU A 364 25.70 -6.16 -3.87
CA LEU A 364 25.92 -6.11 -5.31
C LEU A 364 26.13 -7.50 -5.90
N VAL A 365 26.89 -8.35 -5.21
CA VAL A 365 27.14 -9.74 -5.66
C VAL A 365 25.83 -10.51 -5.77
N THR A 366 24.97 -10.44 -4.75
CA THR A 366 23.65 -11.07 -4.75
C THR A 366 22.81 -10.56 -5.90
N GLN A 367 22.74 -9.22 -6.09
CA GLN A 367 21.97 -8.62 -7.15
C GLN A 367 22.46 -9.01 -8.55
N VAL A 368 23.76 -8.93 -8.81
CA VAL A 368 24.33 -9.27 -10.12
C VAL A 368 24.12 -10.76 -10.42
N ARG A 369 24.30 -11.65 -9.44
CA ARG A 369 24.00 -13.07 -9.60
C ARG A 369 22.54 -13.31 -9.96
N ALA A 370 21.62 -12.64 -9.26
CA ALA A 370 20.20 -12.76 -9.54
C ALA A 370 19.84 -12.28 -10.96
N VAL A 371 20.41 -11.16 -11.39
CA VAL A 371 20.22 -10.63 -12.75
C VAL A 371 20.76 -11.62 -13.80
N LEU A 372 21.97 -12.14 -13.61
CA LEU A 372 22.58 -13.09 -14.55
C LEU A 372 21.81 -14.42 -14.61
N ARG A 373 21.29 -14.89 -13.47
CA ARG A 373 20.43 -16.08 -13.41
C ARG A 373 19.08 -15.86 -14.11
N ALA A 374 18.50 -14.69 -13.94
CA ALA A 374 17.25 -14.32 -14.62
C ALA A 374 17.45 -14.22 -16.13
N ALA A 375 18.59 -13.70 -16.55
CA ALA A 375 18.97 -13.53 -17.95
C ALA A 375 19.66 -14.73 -18.57
N ALA A 376 19.67 -15.89 -17.92
CA ALA A 376 20.35 -17.07 -18.44
C ALA A 376 19.82 -17.48 -19.82
N GLY A 377 20.68 -17.43 -20.85
CA GLY A 377 20.30 -17.65 -22.25
C GLY A 377 19.73 -16.43 -22.99
N GLU A 378 19.63 -15.27 -22.34
CA GLU A 378 19.10 -14.05 -22.90
C GLU A 378 20.22 -13.06 -23.29
N HIS A 379 20.36 -12.77 -24.57
CA HIS A 379 21.36 -11.80 -25.09
C HIS A 379 20.88 -10.34 -25.01
N ARG A 380 19.76 -10.07 -24.36
CA ARG A 380 19.05 -8.79 -24.37
C ARG A 380 19.29 -7.96 -23.12
N LEU A 381 19.97 -8.55 -22.10
CA LEU A 381 20.32 -7.88 -20.84
C LEU A 381 21.31 -6.74 -21.08
N ARG A 382 21.03 -5.60 -20.48
CA ARG A 382 21.95 -4.50 -20.26
C ARG A 382 21.94 -4.12 -18.78
N LEU A 383 23.14 -4.05 -18.17
CA LEU A 383 23.29 -3.58 -16.78
C LEU A 383 23.68 -2.11 -16.80
N MET A 384 22.97 -1.33 -15.95
CA MET A 384 23.27 0.07 -15.70
C MET A 384 23.76 0.23 -14.25
N PHE A 385 24.92 0.83 -14.09
CA PHE A 385 25.46 1.22 -12.77
C PHE A 385 25.24 2.72 -12.58
N PRO A 386 24.39 3.13 -11.60
CA PRO A 386 24.14 4.55 -11.36
C PRO A 386 25.27 5.21 -10.59
N MET A 387 25.35 6.54 -10.69
CA MET A 387 26.18 7.41 -9.86
C MET A 387 27.70 7.11 -9.92
N LEU A 388 28.18 6.56 -11.04
CA LEU A 388 29.62 6.38 -11.25
C LEU A 388 30.28 7.75 -11.44
N GLU A 389 31.42 7.94 -10.75
CA GLU A 389 32.28 9.11 -10.85
C GLU A 389 33.66 8.66 -11.30
N THR A 390 34.38 9.55 -12.04
CA THR A 390 35.76 9.35 -12.49
C THR A 390 36.74 9.95 -11.46
#